data_6195f9d5111d893c95a6c38a1e3b51da
#
_entry.id   6195f9d5111d893c95a6c38a1e3b51da
#
_cell.length_a   1.000
_cell.length_b   1.000
_cell.length_c   1.000
_cell.angle_alpha   90.00
_cell.angle_beta   90.00
_cell.angle_gamma   90.00
#
_symmetry.space_group_name_H-M   'P 1'
#
loop_
_entity.id
_entity.type
_entity.pdbx_description
1 polymer ?
#
loop_
_entity_poly.entity_id
_entity_poly.type
_entity_poly.pdbx_seq_one_letter_code
_entity_poly.pdbx_strand_id
1 'polypeptide(L)'
;MWEICEKMSDETKDNEMMDATESGAHSDYKPVNRFDASAVHHLSGMYQNWFLDYASYVILERAVPHIEDGLKPVQRRILHSMKRMDDGRYNKVANIVGHTMQFHPHGDASIGDALVQLGQKELLIDTQGNWGNILTGDRAAAPRYIEARLSKFALDTVSNPKTTEWQMSYGGRNQEPIPLPYRYPLLLR
;
A
#
# COMPACT_ATOMS: atom_id res chain seq x y z
N MET A 1 -7.16 10.44 2.13
CA MET A 1 -7.27 10.20 0.68
C MET A 1 -8.66 9.67 0.29
N TRP A 2 -9.27 8.79 1.06
CA TRP A 2 -10.65 8.32 0.84
C TRP A 2 -11.69 9.41 1.12
N GLU A 3 -11.54 10.16 2.18
CA GLU A 3 -12.42 11.31 2.49
C GLU A 3 -12.43 12.38 1.39
N ILE A 4 -11.30 12.55 0.68
CA ILE A 4 -11.21 13.48 -0.45
C ILE A 4 -11.98 12.96 -1.67
N CYS A 5 -11.94 11.63 -1.94
CA CYS A 5 -12.75 11.02 -3.00
C CYS A 5 -14.25 11.05 -2.68
N GLU A 6 -14.63 10.86 -1.41
CA GLU A 6 -16.02 10.87 -0.99
C GLU A 6 -16.62 12.29 -1.07
N LYS A 7 -15.85 13.32 -0.67
CA LYS A 7 -16.24 14.72 -0.83
C LYS A 7 -16.37 15.14 -2.30
N MET A 8 -15.47 14.63 -3.17
CA MET A 8 -15.60 14.92 -4.62
C MET A 8 -16.80 14.22 -5.27
N SER A 9 -17.21 13.03 -4.77
CA SER A 9 -18.40 12.35 -5.28
C SER A 9 -19.70 12.99 -4.80
N ASP A 10 -19.70 13.63 -3.63
CA ASP A 10 -20.86 14.33 -3.11
C ASP A 10 -21.04 15.69 -3.77
N GLU A 11 -19.97 16.44 -4.02
CA GLU A 11 -20.05 17.70 -4.78
C GLU A 11 -20.52 17.52 -6.22
N THR A 12 -20.20 16.39 -6.87
CA THR A 12 -20.70 16.08 -8.22
C THR A 12 -22.17 15.66 -8.21
N LYS A 13 -22.66 15.02 -7.16
CA LYS A 13 -24.07 14.65 -7.03
C LYS A 13 -24.96 15.85 -6.75
N ASP A 14 -24.50 16.79 -5.94
CA ASP A 14 -25.24 18.01 -5.64
C ASP A 14 -25.37 18.94 -6.89
N ASN A 15 -24.41 18.92 -7.78
CA ASN A 15 -24.48 19.67 -9.05
C ASN A 15 -25.45 19.04 -10.08
N GLU A 16 -25.58 17.70 -10.12
CA GLU A 16 -26.55 17.06 -11.03
C GLU A 16 -28.00 17.15 -10.55
N MET A 17 -28.22 17.33 -9.24
CA MET A 17 -29.56 17.40 -8.68
C MET A 17 -30.16 18.81 -8.71
N MET A 18 -29.38 19.85 -8.96
CA MET A 18 -29.86 21.24 -9.12
C MET A 18 -30.35 21.60 -10.52
N ASP A 19 -30.07 20.79 -11.54
CA ASP A 19 -30.40 21.10 -12.91
C ASP A 19 -31.78 20.58 -13.36
N ALA A 20 -32.55 19.95 -12.46
CA ALA A 20 -33.84 19.34 -12.82
C ALA A 20 -35.11 20.10 -12.38
N THR A 21 -35.01 21.22 -11.70
CA THR A 21 -36.21 21.93 -11.21
C THR A 21 -36.07 23.42 -11.17
N GLU A 22 -35.85 24.08 -12.33
CA GLU A 22 -36.22 25.50 -12.47
C GLU A 22 -36.44 25.89 -13.92
N SER A 23 -37.61 25.65 -14.43
CA SER A 23 -38.17 26.38 -15.56
C SER A 23 -38.78 27.69 -15.04
N GLY A 24 -38.07 28.79 -15.24
CA GLY A 24 -38.65 30.12 -15.13
C GLY A 24 -38.17 31.02 -14.00
N ALA A 25 -36.91 31.46 -14.06
CA ALA A 25 -36.51 32.75 -13.50
C ALA A 25 -35.29 33.26 -14.28
N HIS A 26 -35.32 34.51 -14.67
CA HIS A 26 -34.21 35.23 -15.27
C HIS A 26 -32.94 35.01 -14.46
N SER A 27 -32.04 34.21 -14.97
CA SER A 27 -30.75 34.00 -14.32
C SER A 27 -29.86 35.20 -14.64
N ASP A 28 -29.53 35.97 -13.62
CA ASP A 28 -28.34 36.83 -13.62
C ASP A 28 -27.06 35.95 -13.63
N TYR A 29 -26.91 35.16 -14.69
CA TYR A 29 -25.67 34.44 -14.95
C TYR A 29 -24.59 35.47 -15.28
N LYS A 30 -23.83 35.89 -14.27
CA LYS A 30 -22.57 36.60 -14.49
C LYS A 30 -21.56 35.55 -14.99
N PRO A 31 -21.09 35.65 -16.25
CA PRO A 31 -20.05 34.73 -16.71
C PRO A 31 -18.86 34.86 -15.78
N VAL A 32 -18.51 33.77 -15.16
CA VAL A 32 -17.29 33.68 -14.30
C VAL A 32 -16.12 34.05 -15.24
N ASN A 33 -15.47 35.16 -14.91
CA ASN A 33 -14.36 35.67 -15.73
C ASN A 33 -13.26 34.60 -15.65
N ARG A 34 -13.03 33.87 -16.74
CA ARG A 34 -12.05 32.74 -16.80
C ARG A 34 -10.61 33.17 -16.51
N PHE A 35 -10.38 34.46 -16.29
CA PHE A 35 -9.09 35.06 -16.00
C PHE A 35 -9.06 35.78 -14.65
N ASP A 36 -9.90 35.38 -13.69
CA ASP A 36 -9.81 35.92 -12.34
C ASP A 36 -8.52 35.47 -11.71
N ALA A 37 -7.64 36.42 -11.38
CA ALA A 37 -6.35 36.14 -10.79
C ALA A 37 -6.48 35.43 -9.43
N SER A 38 -7.59 35.60 -8.72
CA SER A 38 -7.89 34.90 -7.47
C SER A 38 -8.18 33.41 -7.71
N ALA A 39 -8.89 33.06 -8.80
CA ALA A 39 -9.17 31.68 -9.15
C ALA A 39 -7.88 30.94 -9.60
N VAL A 40 -6.99 31.62 -10.34
CA VAL A 40 -5.69 31.04 -10.73
C VAL A 40 -4.81 30.82 -9.51
N HIS A 41 -4.82 31.74 -8.56
CA HIS A 41 -4.03 31.59 -7.31
C HIS A 41 -4.57 30.45 -6.44
N HIS A 42 -5.88 30.30 -6.34
CA HIS A 42 -6.51 29.21 -5.59
C HIS A 42 -6.20 27.84 -6.22
N LEU A 43 -6.27 27.71 -7.53
CA LEU A 43 -5.94 26.48 -8.25
C LEU A 43 -4.47 26.10 -8.07
N SER A 44 -3.56 27.07 -8.13
CA SER A 44 -2.14 26.88 -7.90
C SER A 44 -1.87 26.38 -6.46
N GLY A 45 -2.52 26.97 -5.46
CA GLY A 45 -2.40 26.53 -4.05
C GLY A 45 -2.93 25.11 -3.82
N MET A 46 -4.07 24.78 -4.40
CA MET A 46 -4.62 23.42 -4.35
C MET A 46 -3.67 22.42 -4.99
N TYR A 47 -3.15 22.72 -6.19
CA TYR A 47 -2.24 21.83 -6.90
C TYR A 47 -0.95 21.60 -6.11
N GLN A 48 -0.40 22.66 -5.52
CA GLN A 48 0.79 22.57 -4.67
C GLN A 48 0.56 21.70 -3.44
N ASN A 49 -0.54 21.90 -2.71
CA ASN A 49 -0.86 21.13 -1.51
C ASN A 49 -1.12 19.67 -1.84
N TRP A 50 -1.92 19.36 -2.84
CA TRP A 50 -2.20 17.98 -3.25
C TRP A 50 -0.94 17.26 -3.76
N PHE A 51 -0.08 17.99 -4.47
CA PHE A 51 1.20 17.42 -4.90
C PHE A 51 2.10 17.09 -3.73
N LEU A 52 2.21 17.99 -2.74
CA LEU A 52 3.01 17.76 -1.54
C LEU A 52 2.44 16.61 -0.70
N ASP A 53 1.14 16.56 -0.53
CA ASP A 53 0.48 15.47 0.22
C ASP A 53 0.70 14.12 -0.47
N TYR A 54 0.52 14.06 -1.79
CA TYR A 54 0.76 12.84 -2.54
C TYR A 54 2.24 12.44 -2.54
N ALA A 55 3.14 13.39 -2.74
CA ALA A 55 4.59 13.13 -2.69
C ALA A 55 5.03 12.62 -1.31
N SER A 56 4.54 13.24 -0.24
CA SER A 56 4.80 12.81 1.14
C SER A 56 4.28 11.39 1.38
N TYR A 57 3.06 11.10 0.94
CA TYR A 57 2.49 9.76 1.03
C TYR A 57 3.35 8.72 0.30
N VAL A 58 3.76 9.00 -0.95
CA VAL A 58 4.60 8.06 -1.72
C VAL A 58 5.96 7.84 -1.06
N ILE A 59 6.55 8.88 -0.49
CA ILE A 59 7.83 8.76 0.20
C ILE A 59 7.68 7.91 1.47
N LEU A 60 6.76 8.28 2.36
CA LEU A 60 6.64 7.67 3.68
C LEU A 60 6.00 6.28 3.65
N GLU A 61 4.97 6.08 2.82
CA GLU A 61 4.15 4.87 2.82
C GLU A 61 4.50 3.86 1.73
N ARG A 62 5.45 4.15 0.85
CA ARG A 62 5.80 3.25 -0.26
C ARG A 62 7.28 3.11 -0.52
N ALA A 63 8.01 4.21 -0.65
CA ALA A 63 9.35 4.18 -1.24
C ALA A 63 10.45 3.97 -0.21
N VAL A 64 10.36 4.60 0.95
CA VAL A 64 11.42 4.62 1.95
C VAL A 64 11.23 3.49 2.97
N PRO A 65 12.26 2.65 3.19
CA PRO A 65 12.25 1.68 4.27
C PRO A 65 12.25 2.36 5.63
N HIS A 66 11.55 1.77 6.60
CA HIS A 66 11.54 2.27 7.97
C HIS A 66 12.90 2.04 8.63
N ILE A 67 13.36 3.00 9.44
CA ILE A 67 14.70 2.96 10.03
C ILE A 67 14.89 1.80 11.03
N GLU A 68 13.84 1.40 11.72
CA GLU A 68 13.93 0.37 12.75
C GLU A 68 14.00 -1.05 12.18
N ASP A 69 13.25 -1.32 11.10
CA ASP A 69 13.17 -2.67 10.53
C ASP A 69 13.79 -2.80 9.12
N GLY A 70 14.10 -1.69 8.48
CA GLY A 70 14.65 -1.72 7.13
C GLY A 70 13.69 -2.21 6.06
N LEU A 71 12.41 -2.31 6.37
CA LEU A 71 11.40 -2.82 5.47
C LEU A 71 10.53 -1.69 4.91
N LYS A 72 10.15 -1.84 3.66
CA LYS A 72 9.08 -1.05 3.06
C LYS A 72 7.73 -1.52 3.62
N PRO A 73 6.70 -0.66 3.67
CA PRO A 73 5.39 -1.04 4.19
C PRO A 73 4.79 -2.31 3.56
N VAL A 74 4.91 -2.48 2.24
CA VAL A 74 4.44 -3.69 1.56
C VAL A 74 5.16 -4.95 2.03
N GLN A 75 6.47 -4.89 2.23
CA GLN A 75 7.27 -6.02 2.69
C GLN A 75 6.89 -6.43 4.13
N ARG A 76 6.66 -5.45 4.98
CA ARG A 76 6.20 -5.66 6.36
C ARG A 76 4.83 -6.31 6.41
N ARG A 77 3.89 -5.84 5.59
CA ARG A 77 2.55 -6.40 5.46
C ARG A 77 2.57 -7.83 4.95
N ILE A 78 3.46 -8.15 4.00
CA ILE A 78 3.67 -9.53 3.53
C ILE A 78 4.14 -10.44 4.66
N LEU A 79 5.18 -10.06 5.40
CA LEU A 79 5.69 -10.87 6.51
C LEU A 79 4.66 -11.04 7.63
N HIS A 80 3.91 -9.98 7.95
CA HIS A 80 2.82 -10.04 8.90
C HIS A 80 1.71 -11.01 8.44
N SER A 81 1.34 -10.94 7.17
CA SER A 81 0.36 -11.82 6.55
C SER A 81 0.81 -13.28 6.59
N MET A 82 2.06 -13.55 6.20
CA MET A 82 2.66 -14.89 6.25
C MET A 82 2.69 -15.43 7.67
N LYS A 83 2.99 -14.58 8.68
CA LYS A 83 3.00 -15.00 10.09
C LYS A 83 1.60 -15.37 10.58
N ARG A 84 0.56 -14.68 10.14
CA ARG A 84 -0.83 -15.03 10.48
C ARG A 84 -1.32 -16.31 9.83
N MET A 85 -0.77 -16.65 8.67
CA MET A 85 -1.09 -17.87 7.92
C MET A 85 -0.17 -19.05 8.27
N ASP A 86 0.84 -18.82 9.12
CA ASP A 86 1.89 -19.81 9.38
C ASP A 86 1.36 -21.06 10.10
N ASP A 87 1.36 -22.16 9.36
CA ASP A 87 1.08 -23.51 9.84
C ASP A 87 2.28 -24.45 9.70
N GLY A 88 3.46 -23.89 9.41
CA GLY A 88 4.71 -24.62 9.18
C GLY A 88 4.83 -25.23 7.78
N ARG A 89 3.81 -25.11 6.94
CA ARG A 89 3.79 -25.65 5.56
C ARG A 89 4.08 -24.56 4.54
N TYR A 90 4.40 -25.00 3.33
CA TYR A 90 4.49 -24.10 2.19
C TYR A 90 3.08 -23.67 1.75
N ASN A 91 2.90 -22.38 1.57
CA ASN A 91 1.68 -21.78 1.06
C ASN A 91 1.90 -21.24 -0.36
N LYS A 92 0.92 -21.38 -1.22
CA LYS A 92 0.98 -20.80 -2.57
C LYS A 92 1.10 -19.29 -2.48
N VAL A 93 1.98 -18.73 -3.29
CA VAL A 93 2.20 -17.27 -3.35
C VAL A 93 0.89 -16.54 -3.66
N ALA A 94 0.03 -17.09 -4.50
CA ALA A 94 -1.29 -16.52 -4.77
C ALA A 94 -2.16 -16.37 -3.50
N ASN A 95 -2.11 -17.33 -2.59
CA ASN A 95 -2.86 -17.27 -1.32
C ASN A 95 -2.26 -16.21 -0.38
N ILE A 96 -0.93 -16.12 -0.31
CA ILE A 96 -0.23 -15.12 0.48
C ILE A 96 -0.56 -13.71 -0.03
N VAL A 97 -0.53 -13.50 -1.34
CA VAL A 97 -0.90 -12.24 -1.97
C VAL A 97 -2.34 -11.87 -1.63
N GLY A 98 -3.28 -12.80 -1.82
CA GLY A 98 -4.69 -12.58 -1.49
C GLY A 98 -4.93 -12.23 -0.02
N HIS A 99 -4.22 -12.90 0.91
CA HIS A 99 -4.30 -12.57 2.34
C HIS A 99 -3.68 -11.21 2.66
N THR A 100 -2.58 -10.83 1.96
CA THR A 100 -1.91 -9.54 2.17
C THR A 100 -2.76 -8.36 1.70
N MET A 101 -3.63 -8.56 0.71
CA MET A 101 -4.54 -7.51 0.22
C MET A 101 -5.50 -6.98 1.31
N GLN A 102 -5.70 -7.70 2.41
CA GLN A 102 -6.47 -7.21 3.56
C GLN A 102 -5.79 -6.03 4.28
N PHE A 103 -4.48 -5.91 4.13
CA PHE A 103 -3.65 -4.88 4.77
C PHE A 103 -3.15 -3.85 3.77
N HIS A 104 -3.00 -4.24 2.51
CA HIS A 104 -2.36 -3.40 1.48
C HIS A 104 -3.38 -2.98 0.41
N PRO A 105 -3.75 -1.68 0.32
CA PRO A 105 -4.83 -1.20 -0.54
C PRO A 105 -4.41 -1.05 -2.02
N HIS A 106 -3.36 -1.72 -2.45
CA HIS A 106 -2.85 -1.69 -3.82
C HIS A 106 -3.01 -3.04 -4.50
N GLY A 107 -2.85 -3.07 -5.82
CA GLY A 107 -3.07 -4.28 -6.63
C GLY A 107 -2.16 -5.46 -6.27
N ASP A 108 -2.63 -6.65 -6.56
CA ASP A 108 -1.98 -7.94 -6.32
C ASP A 108 -0.61 -8.08 -6.98
N ALA A 109 -0.43 -7.49 -8.17
CA ALA A 109 0.84 -7.52 -8.89
C ALA A 109 1.98 -6.89 -8.07
N SER A 110 1.75 -5.74 -7.42
CA SER A 110 2.75 -5.07 -6.60
C SER A 110 3.16 -5.89 -5.37
N ILE A 111 2.20 -6.60 -4.78
CA ILE A 111 2.45 -7.50 -3.65
C ILE A 111 3.24 -8.72 -4.13
N GLY A 112 2.85 -9.29 -5.27
CA GLY A 112 3.54 -10.43 -5.87
C GLY A 112 5.01 -10.13 -6.19
N ASP A 113 5.28 -9.00 -6.82
CA ASP A 113 6.64 -8.56 -7.16
C ASP A 113 7.49 -8.34 -5.89
N ALA A 114 6.91 -7.71 -4.87
CA ALA A 114 7.60 -7.50 -3.60
C ALA A 114 7.89 -8.83 -2.88
N LEU A 115 6.97 -9.79 -2.92
CA LEU A 115 7.16 -11.11 -2.34
C LEU A 115 8.26 -11.89 -3.08
N VAL A 116 8.30 -11.81 -4.41
CA VAL A 116 9.36 -12.43 -5.21
C VAL A 116 10.73 -11.84 -4.84
N GLN A 117 10.84 -10.53 -4.74
CA GLN A 117 12.09 -9.87 -4.33
C GLN A 117 12.55 -10.27 -2.93
N LEU A 118 11.61 -10.44 -1.98
CA LEU A 118 11.93 -10.94 -0.64
C LEU A 118 12.38 -12.41 -0.67
N GLY A 119 11.72 -13.24 -1.45
CA GLY A 119 12.02 -14.65 -1.59
C GLY A 119 13.39 -14.89 -2.21
N GLN A 120 13.75 -14.13 -3.24
CA GLN A 120 15.06 -14.22 -3.91
C GLN A 120 16.26 -13.90 -2.99
N LYS A 121 16.05 -13.21 -1.88
CA LYS A 121 17.09 -12.96 -0.87
C LYS A 121 17.36 -14.14 0.05
N GLU A 122 16.52 -15.16 0.05
CA GLU A 122 16.65 -16.43 0.79
C GLU A 122 16.95 -16.26 2.30
N LEU A 123 16.54 -15.16 2.90
CA LEU A 123 16.81 -14.87 4.30
C LEU A 123 15.57 -15.08 5.20
N LEU A 124 14.48 -14.39 4.84
CA LEU A 124 13.26 -14.35 5.64
C LEU A 124 12.22 -15.36 5.17
N ILE A 125 12.33 -15.79 3.93
CA ILE A 125 11.34 -16.64 3.25
C ILE A 125 12.05 -17.83 2.64
N ASP A 126 11.61 -19.03 3.01
CA ASP A 126 11.96 -20.27 2.32
C ASP A 126 11.09 -20.37 1.07
N THR A 127 11.70 -20.65 -0.05
CA THR A 127 11.05 -20.66 -1.37
C THR A 127 11.00 -22.06 -1.94
N GLN A 128 9.92 -22.36 -2.66
CA GLN A 128 9.77 -23.60 -3.42
C GLN A 128 9.21 -23.29 -4.81
N GLY A 129 9.85 -23.91 -5.85
CA GLY A 129 9.49 -23.66 -7.23
C GLY A 129 10.48 -22.72 -7.93
N ASN A 130 10.09 -22.20 -9.09
CA ASN A 130 10.93 -21.30 -9.87
C ASN A 130 10.68 -19.83 -9.47
N TRP A 131 11.56 -19.27 -8.67
CA TRP A 131 11.53 -17.88 -8.20
C TRP A 131 12.33 -16.91 -9.09
N GLY A 132 12.78 -17.39 -10.26
CA GLY A 132 13.65 -16.60 -11.12
C GLY A 132 15.09 -16.54 -10.59
N ASN A 133 15.91 -15.78 -11.27
CA ASN A 133 17.31 -15.61 -10.91
C ASN A 133 17.74 -14.17 -11.13
N ILE A 134 18.20 -13.52 -10.05
CA ILE A 134 18.66 -12.11 -10.10
C ILE A 134 19.88 -11.95 -11.01
N LEU A 135 20.76 -12.95 -11.07
CA LEU A 135 22.01 -12.87 -11.84
C LEU A 135 21.77 -12.99 -13.34
N THR A 136 20.85 -13.86 -13.75
CA THR A 136 20.52 -14.08 -15.19
C THR A 136 19.40 -13.18 -15.68
N GLY A 137 18.66 -12.54 -14.76
CA GLY A 137 17.49 -11.72 -15.09
C GLY A 137 16.22 -12.55 -15.41
N ASP A 138 16.25 -13.85 -15.11
CA ASP A 138 15.10 -14.71 -15.33
C ASP A 138 13.95 -14.33 -14.40
N ARG A 139 12.74 -14.31 -14.94
CA ARG A 139 11.54 -13.99 -14.19
C ARG A 139 11.05 -15.18 -13.36
N ALA A 140 10.46 -14.89 -12.22
CA ALA A 140 9.74 -15.88 -11.43
C ALA A 140 8.53 -16.44 -12.18
N ALA A 141 8.17 -17.67 -11.87
CA ALA A 141 6.93 -18.28 -12.36
C ALA A 141 5.72 -17.57 -11.77
N ALA A 142 4.54 -17.78 -12.37
CA ALA A 142 3.30 -17.16 -11.90
C ALA A 142 2.99 -17.57 -10.45
N PRO A 143 2.38 -16.68 -9.64
CA PRO A 143 2.11 -16.88 -8.20
C PRO A 143 1.35 -18.18 -7.85
N ARG A 144 0.62 -18.75 -8.79
CA ARG A 144 -0.11 -20.01 -8.62
C ARG A 144 0.78 -21.25 -8.60
N TYR A 145 2.01 -21.17 -9.11
CA TYR A 145 2.92 -22.31 -9.24
C TYR A 145 4.02 -22.34 -8.19
N ILE A 146 4.35 -21.21 -7.62
CA ILE A 146 5.41 -21.06 -6.63
C ILE A 146 4.84 -21.04 -5.22
N GLU A 147 5.63 -21.51 -4.28
CA GLU A 147 5.22 -21.62 -2.88
C GLU A 147 6.27 -21.00 -1.96
N ALA A 148 5.81 -20.49 -0.82
CA ALA A 148 6.65 -19.84 0.16
C ALA A 148 6.18 -20.16 1.58
N ARG A 149 7.13 -20.10 2.51
CA ARG A 149 6.86 -20.10 3.96
C ARG A 149 7.88 -19.21 4.66
N LEU A 150 7.59 -18.82 5.89
CA LEU A 150 8.56 -18.10 6.70
C LEU A 150 9.73 -19.02 7.05
N SER A 151 10.96 -18.51 6.94
CA SER A 151 12.15 -19.22 7.38
C SER A 151 12.16 -19.35 8.90
N LYS A 152 12.88 -20.33 9.43
CA LYS A 152 13.06 -20.48 10.87
C LYS A 152 13.68 -19.23 11.50
N PHE A 153 14.60 -18.60 10.79
CA PHE A 153 15.19 -17.32 11.20
C PHE A 153 14.15 -16.22 11.31
N ALA A 154 13.24 -16.11 10.33
CA ALA A 154 12.17 -15.12 10.37
C ALA A 154 11.20 -15.36 11.53
N LEU A 155 10.84 -16.60 11.80
CA LEU A 155 9.96 -16.96 12.92
C LEU A 155 10.54 -16.56 14.27
N ASP A 156 11.85 -16.72 14.45
CA ASP A 156 12.54 -16.44 15.71
C ASP A 156 12.83 -14.94 15.90
N THR A 157 13.01 -14.18 14.79
CA THR A 157 13.50 -12.81 14.85
C THR A 157 12.42 -11.76 14.54
N VAL A 158 11.53 -12.03 13.59
CA VAL A 158 10.63 -11.04 12.98
C VAL A 158 9.38 -10.76 13.81
N SER A 159 9.03 -11.62 14.76
CA SER A 159 7.72 -11.51 15.40
C SER A 159 7.82 -11.55 16.92
N ASN A 160 8.00 -10.39 17.53
CA ASN A 160 7.81 -10.25 18.97
C ASN A 160 6.58 -9.36 19.26
N PRO A 161 5.41 -9.94 19.51
CA PRO A 161 4.18 -9.16 19.71
C PRO A 161 4.23 -8.23 20.92
N LYS A 162 5.13 -8.46 21.88
CA LYS A 162 5.26 -7.63 23.09
C LYS A 162 5.97 -6.31 22.86
N THR A 163 6.79 -6.21 21.80
CA THR A 163 7.57 -5.02 21.48
C THR A 163 7.13 -4.36 20.18
N THR A 164 6.16 -4.95 19.51
CA THR A 164 5.62 -4.42 18.24
C THR A 164 4.56 -3.36 18.54
N GLU A 165 4.70 -2.21 17.92
CA GLU A 165 3.67 -1.18 17.89
C GLU A 165 2.63 -1.50 16.80
N TRP A 166 1.35 -1.35 17.13
CA TRP A 166 0.26 -1.74 16.27
C TRP A 166 -0.57 -0.53 15.84
N GLN A 167 -0.97 -0.52 14.59
CA GLN A 167 -1.94 0.43 14.05
C GLN A 167 -3.11 -0.28 13.38
N MET A 168 -4.21 0.44 13.19
CA MET A 168 -5.31 -0.07 12.39
C MET A 168 -4.92 -0.08 10.91
N SER A 169 -5.23 -1.18 10.22
CA SER A 169 -5.04 -1.27 8.78
C SER A 169 -5.95 -0.26 8.06
N TYR A 170 -5.64 0.02 6.81
CA TYR A 170 -6.42 0.89 5.94
C TYR A 170 -7.94 0.63 6.00
N GLY A 171 -8.36 -0.63 6.04
CA GLY A 171 -9.78 -1.00 6.12
C GLY A 171 -10.41 -0.88 7.51
N GLY A 172 -9.67 -0.45 8.54
CA GLY A 172 -10.15 -0.31 9.92
C GLY A 172 -10.58 -1.62 10.60
N ARG A 173 -10.36 -2.77 9.96
CA ARG A 173 -10.83 -4.08 10.46
C ARG A 173 -9.74 -4.91 11.12
N ASN A 174 -8.52 -4.73 10.68
CA ASN A 174 -7.37 -5.53 11.12
C ASN A 174 -6.31 -4.62 11.73
N GLN A 175 -5.49 -5.16 12.61
CA GLN A 175 -4.29 -4.49 13.10
C GLN A 175 -3.08 -4.92 12.27
N GLU A 176 -2.22 -3.96 11.97
CA GLU A 176 -0.94 -4.18 11.29
C GLU A 176 0.20 -3.58 12.11
N PRO A 177 1.41 -4.13 12.06
CA PRO A 177 2.57 -3.59 12.77
C PRO A 177 3.09 -2.33 12.09
N ILE A 178 3.45 -1.32 12.87
CA ILE A 178 4.10 -0.11 12.38
C ILE A 178 5.56 -0.43 12.03
N PRO A 179 6.48 -0.70 12.97
CA PRO A 179 7.71 -1.42 12.70
C PRO A 179 7.62 -2.86 13.20
N LEU A 180 8.39 -3.75 12.60
CA LEU A 180 8.69 -5.05 13.18
C LEU A 180 10.01 -4.91 13.94
N PRO A 181 10.01 -4.90 15.28
CA PRO A 181 11.25 -4.76 16.02
C PRO A 181 12.10 -6.01 15.85
N TYR A 182 13.21 -5.86 15.18
CA TYR A 182 14.18 -6.93 15.03
C TYR A 182 15.21 -6.90 16.15
N ARG A 183 15.66 -8.09 16.54
CA ARG A 183 16.84 -8.24 17.40
C ARG A 183 18.12 -7.73 16.74
N TYR A 184 18.14 -7.68 15.40
CA TYR A 184 19.28 -7.25 14.58
C TYR A 184 18.78 -6.36 13.46
N PRO A 185 19.47 -5.24 13.14
CA PRO A 185 19.09 -4.40 12.03
C PRO A 185 19.27 -5.15 10.70
N LEU A 186 18.16 -5.50 10.05
CA LEU A 186 18.16 -6.15 8.73
C LEU A 186 18.57 -5.20 7.59
N LEU A 187 18.70 -3.92 7.87
CA LEU A 187 19.18 -2.89 6.95
C LEU A 187 20.61 -3.12 6.44
N LEU A 188 21.40 -3.94 7.11
CA LEU A 188 22.81 -4.14 6.82
C LEU A 188 23.09 -5.27 5.83
N ARG A 189 22.07 -5.75 5.09
CA ARG A 189 22.26 -6.77 4.05
C ARG A 189 21.72 -6.37 2.70
#